data_59b54666a52bba89fc6312d42f8b9673
#
_entry.id   59b54666a52bba89fc6312d42f8b9673
#
_cell.length_a   1.000
_cell.length_b   1.000
_cell.length_c   1.000
_cell.angle_alpha   90.00
_cell.angle_beta   90.00
_cell.angle_gamma   90.00
#
_symmetry.space_group_name_H-M   'P 1'
#
loop_
_entity.id
_entity.type
_entity.pdbx_description
1 polymer ?
#
loop_
_entity_poly.entity_id
_entity_poly.type
_entity_poly.pdbx_seq_one_letter_code
_entity_poly.pdbx_strand_id
1 'polypeptide(L)'
;VYGAASAGARAMTSSSSPGISLKGEGISYMAGSDLPGVIINVQRGGPGLGGIQPSQSDYWQATRATGHGDFFMPVLAPSTVQEMADCVYRAFDLADEYRTPVMVLADGMLGQMMEPVVLPEPKESLPEKPWATTGHKGKRAHNIVNSLYLTADALEKLNIERFERYEVIRENEQRSEAFMLDDAEIVVVAFGASSRVARSAVVAAREEGIKVGLLRPITLWPFPTKAIEDALSHAKAFLSVEMNMGQMVDDVR
;
A
#
# COMPACT_ATOMS: atom_id res chain seq x y z
N VAL A 1 -9.93 2.19 -15.56
CA VAL A 1 -8.67 2.73 -14.99
C VAL A 1 -7.53 2.56 -15.98
N TYR A 2 -7.23 1.35 -16.47
CA TYR A 2 -6.13 1.05 -17.39
C TYR A 2 -6.10 2.01 -18.61
N GLY A 3 -7.21 2.12 -19.38
CA GLY A 3 -7.28 2.99 -20.55
C GLY A 3 -7.12 4.48 -20.22
N ALA A 4 -7.68 4.94 -19.09
CA ALA A 4 -7.51 6.31 -18.65
C ALA A 4 -6.05 6.61 -18.26
N ALA A 5 -5.40 5.70 -17.53
CA ALA A 5 -3.99 5.79 -17.19
C ALA A 5 -3.11 5.79 -18.45
N SER A 6 -3.38 4.91 -19.43
CA SER A 6 -2.67 4.89 -20.72
C SER A 6 -2.74 6.23 -21.45
N ALA A 7 -3.87 6.93 -21.34
CA ALA A 7 -4.04 8.27 -21.91
C ALA A 7 -3.43 9.40 -21.04
N GLY A 8 -2.73 9.07 -19.96
CA GLY A 8 -2.05 10.02 -19.09
C GLY A 8 -2.90 10.60 -17.96
N ALA A 9 -4.15 10.18 -17.80
CA ALA A 9 -4.99 10.66 -16.71
C ALA A 9 -4.58 10.00 -15.37
N ARG A 10 -4.74 10.73 -14.25
CA ARG A 10 -4.78 10.14 -12.92
C ARG A 10 -6.11 9.41 -12.79
N ALA A 11 -6.06 8.11 -12.52
CA ALA A 11 -7.24 7.27 -12.44
C ALA A 11 -7.19 6.35 -11.23
N MET A 12 -8.33 6.15 -10.60
CA MET A 12 -8.46 5.26 -9.45
C MET A 12 -9.67 4.34 -9.58
N THR A 13 -9.66 3.28 -8.79
CA THR A 13 -10.78 2.40 -8.55
C THR A 13 -10.83 2.01 -7.10
N SER A 14 -12.04 1.84 -6.57
CA SER A 14 -12.25 1.34 -5.21
C SER A 14 -13.06 0.05 -5.24
N SER A 15 -12.84 -0.80 -4.24
CA SER A 15 -13.65 -2.00 -4.01
C SER A 15 -13.37 -2.54 -2.60
N SER A 16 -13.91 -3.70 -2.32
CA SER A 16 -13.62 -4.45 -1.09
C SER A 16 -13.32 -5.90 -1.46
N SER A 17 -12.39 -6.49 -0.78
CA SER A 17 -11.95 -7.90 -0.78
C SER A 17 -12.28 -8.74 -2.04
N PRO A 18 -13.49 -9.34 -2.21
CA PRO A 18 -13.79 -10.13 -3.41
C PRO A 18 -13.80 -9.31 -4.70
N GLY A 19 -14.16 -8.01 -4.63
CA GLY A 19 -14.08 -7.12 -5.78
C GLY A 19 -12.65 -6.77 -6.18
N ILE A 20 -11.70 -6.75 -5.24
CA ILE A 20 -10.26 -6.62 -5.55
C ILE A 20 -9.76 -7.91 -6.20
N SER A 21 -10.17 -9.08 -5.74
CA SER A 21 -9.85 -10.36 -6.40
C SER A 21 -10.26 -10.35 -7.88
N LEU A 22 -11.45 -9.83 -8.21
CA LEU A 22 -11.91 -9.67 -9.58
C LEU A 22 -11.08 -8.65 -10.40
N LYS A 23 -10.40 -7.72 -9.76
CA LYS A 23 -9.52 -6.73 -10.41
C LYS A 23 -8.08 -7.21 -10.55
N GLY A 24 -7.72 -8.34 -9.96
CA GLY A 24 -6.34 -8.84 -9.91
C GLY A 24 -5.68 -8.91 -11.28
N GLU A 25 -6.37 -9.40 -12.32
CA GLU A 25 -5.87 -9.41 -13.69
C GLU A 25 -5.56 -8.00 -14.21
N GLY A 26 -6.50 -7.07 -14.02
CA GLY A 26 -6.32 -5.67 -14.46
C GLY A 26 -5.16 -4.98 -13.75
N ILE A 27 -4.95 -5.26 -12.46
CA ILE A 27 -3.83 -4.72 -11.66
C ILE A 27 -2.51 -5.27 -12.19
N SER A 28 -2.44 -6.58 -12.47
CA SER A 28 -1.27 -7.22 -13.09
C SER A 28 -0.95 -6.59 -14.45
N TYR A 29 -1.97 -6.35 -15.29
CA TYR A 29 -1.77 -5.69 -16.59
C TYR A 29 -1.29 -4.25 -16.45
N MET A 30 -1.75 -3.51 -15.46
CA MET A 30 -1.24 -2.16 -15.17
C MET A 30 0.24 -2.21 -14.78
N ALA A 31 0.63 -3.11 -13.89
CA ALA A 31 2.03 -3.32 -13.51
C ALA A 31 2.86 -3.76 -14.73
N GLY A 32 2.33 -4.70 -15.55
CA GLY A 32 2.94 -5.18 -16.78
C GLY A 32 3.15 -4.12 -17.86
N SER A 33 2.41 -3.03 -17.82
CA SER A 33 2.48 -1.91 -18.79
C SER A 33 3.14 -0.66 -18.20
N ASP A 34 3.70 -0.72 -16.98
CA ASP A 34 4.25 0.42 -16.24
C ASP A 34 3.28 1.60 -16.19
N LEU A 35 2.02 1.31 -15.85
CA LEU A 35 0.97 2.32 -15.76
C LEU A 35 0.69 2.73 -14.30
N PRO A 36 0.65 4.04 -14.04
CA PRO A 36 0.23 4.56 -12.75
C PRO A 36 -1.27 4.37 -12.55
N GLY A 37 -1.68 4.09 -11.32
CA GLY A 37 -3.09 4.04 -10.93
C GLY A 37 -3.26 3.77 -9.45
N VAL A 38 -4.36 4.23 -8.89
CA VAL A 38 -4.66 4.06 -7.47
C VAL A 38 -5.77 3.03 -7.29
N ILE A 39 -5.51 2.06 -6.43
CA ILE A 39 -6.47 1.02 -6.04
C ILE A 39 -6.80 1.24 -4.57
N ILE A 40 -8.08 1.39 -4.23
CA ILE A 40 -8.52 1.47 -2.85
C ILE A 40 -9.22 0.15 -2.51
N ASN A 41 -8.66 -0.56 -1.52
CA ASN A 41 -9.29 -1.74 -0.93
C ASN A 41 -9.78 -1.40 0.48
N VAL A 42 -11.09 -1.34 0.66
CA VAL A 42 -11.71 -1.29 1.99
C VAL A 42 -12.02 -2.73 2.39
N GLN A 43 -11.03 -3.39 3.01
CA GLN A 43 -11.09 -4.82 3.29
C GLN A 43 -12.17 -5.17 4.33
N ARG A 44 -12.71 -6.35 4.20
CA ARG A 44 -13.77 -6.88 5.06
C ARG A 44 -13.61 -8.37 5.31
N GLY A 45 -14.39 -8.90 6.24
CA GLY A 45 -14.33 -10.32 6.60
C GLY A 45 -14.57 -11.25 5.41
N GLY A 46 -13.64 -12.19 5.20
CA GLY A 46 -13.63 -13.28 4.23
C GLY A 46 -13.45 -14.62 4.94
N PRO A 47 -13.16 -15.71 4.21
CA PRO A 47 -13.03 -15.81 2.75
C PRO A 47 -14.37 -15.87 1.99
N GLY A 48 -14.29 -15.90 0.67
CA GLY A 48 -15.45 -15.95 -0.23
C GLY A 48 -16.22 -14.63 -0.24
N LEU A 49 -17.54 -14.68 -0.25
CA LEU A 49 -18.39 -13.49 -0.14
C LEU A 49 -18.20 -12.80 1.22
N GLY A 50 -17.95 -13.60 2.27
CA GLY A 50 -17.69 -13.12 3.63
C GLY A 50 -18.80 -12.30 4.24
N GLY A 51 -18.44 -11.36 5.08
CA GLY A 51 -19.35 -10.44 5.77
C GLY A 51 -18.94 -8.98 5.58
N ILE A 52 -19.68 -8.08 6.21
CA ILE A 52 -19.40 -6.64 6.18
C ILE A 52 -18.53 -6.17 7.35
N GLN A 53 -18.19 -7.06 8.26
CA GLN A 53 -17.38 -6.73 9.42
C GLN A 53 -15.97 -6.33 9.03
N PRO A 54 -15.33 -5.42 9.79
CA PRO A 54 -13.94 -5.08 9.62
C PRO A 54 -13.02 -6.31 9.68
N SER A 55 -12.01 -6.33 8.83
CA SER A 55 -10.99 -7.37 8.81
C SER A 55 -9.71 -6.80 8.23
N GLN A 56 -8.57 -7.43 8.51
CA GLN A 56 -7.27 -7.15 7.90
C GLN A 56 -6.71 -8.38 7.18
N SER A 57 -7.59 -9.25 6.68
CA SER A 57 -7.22 -10.51 6.05
C SER A 57 -6.81 -10.41 4.57
N ASP A 58 -6.83 -9.24 3.97
CA ASP A 58 -6.32 -8.99 2.62
C ASP A 58 -4.85 -8.53 2.60
N TYR A 59 -4.15 -8.61 3.74
CA TYR A 59 -2.74 -8.18 3.83
C TYR A 59 -1.86 -8.90 2.81
N TRP A 60 -1.93 -10.24 2.74
CA TRP A 60 -1.16 -11.01 1.74
C TRP A 60 -1.63 -10.73 0.32
N GLN A 61 -2.94 -10.56 0.09
CA GLN A 61 -3.44 -10.18 -1.22
C GLN A 61 -2.82 -8.84 -1.67
N ALA A 62 -2.78 -7.85 -0.78
CA ALA A 62 -2.23 -6.54 -1.09
C ALA A 62 -0.71 -6.54 -1.29
N THR A 63 0.03 -7.27 -0.45
CA THR A 63 1.49 -7.20 -0.38
C THR A 63 2.21 -8.27 -1.20
N ARG A 64 1.54 -9.40 -1.54
CA ARG A 64 2.21 -10.57 -2.15
C ARG A 64 1.49 -11.19 -3.34
N ALA A 65 0.17 -11.09 -3.44
CA ALA A 65 -0.60 -11.97 -4.29
C ALA A 65 -1.72 -11.30 -5.11
N THR A 66 -1.66 -10.00 -5.34
CA THR A 66 -2.66 -9.33 -6.17
C THR A 66 -2.40 -9.59 -7.65
N GLY A 67 -3.15 -10.49 -8.27
CA GLY A 67 -2.99 -10.84 -9.68
C GLY A 67 -1.92 -11.90 -9.92
N HIS A 68 -1.20 -11.80 -11.04
CA HIS A 68 -0.20 -12.76 -11.48
C HIS A 68 1.06 -12.06 -11.98
N GLY A 69 2.16 -12.82 -12.05
CA GLY A 69 3.48 -12.34 -12.48
C GLY A 69 4.30 -11.74 -11.34
N ASP A 70 5.52 -11.42 -11.66
CA ASP A 70 6.50 -10.88 -10.71
C ASP A 70 6.35 -9.37 -10.61
N PHE A 71 5.48 -8.91 -9.71
CA PHE A 71 5.37 -7.48 -9.44
C PHE A 71 5.01 -7.20 -7.98
N PHE A 72 5.38 -5.99 -7.57
CA PHE A 72 4.95 -5.38 -6.33
C PHE A 72 4.28 -4.03 -6.61
N MET A 73 3.55 -3.52 -5.63
CA MET A 73 3.02 -2.17 -5.64
C MET A 73 3.11 -1.58 -4.23
N PRO A 74 3.35 -0.28 -4.08
CA PRO A 74 3.25 0.36 -2.78
C PRO A 74 1.86 0.17 -2.17
N VAL A 75 1.83 -0.18 -0.88
CA VAL A 75 0.60 -0.38 -0.11
C VAL A 75 0.62 0.54 1.11
N LEU A 76 -0.31 1.47 1.16
CA LEU A 76 -0.47 2.44 2.25
C LEU A 76 -1.63 2.03 3.15
N ALA A 77 -1.43 2.03 4.46
CA ALA A 77 -2.41 1.62 5.46
C ALA A 77 -2.78 2.79 6.40
N PRO A 78 -3.82 3.56 6.08
CA PRO A 78 -4.30 4.65 6.94
C PRO A 78 -4.93 4.11 8.22
N SER A 79 -4.85 4.88 9.30
CA SER A 79 -5.49 4.58 10.60
C SER A 79 -6.58 5.57 11.00
N THR A 80 -6.71 6.70 10.28
CA THR A 80 -7.74 7.73 10.51
C THR A 80 -8.39 8.12 9.21
N VAL A 81 -9.54 8.81 9.27
CA VAL A 81 -10.23 9.30 8.07
C VAL A 81 -9.40 10.39 7.38
N GLN A 82 -8.67 11.23 8.16
CA GLN A 82 -7.72 12.19 7.60
C GLN A 82 -6.61 11.48 6.83
N GLU A 83 -5.96 10.47 7.43
CA GLU A 83 -4.93 9.70 6.74
C GLU A 83 -5.46 8.97 5.50
N MET A 84 -6.73 8.57 5.49
CA MET A 84 -7.35 7.98 4.30
C MET A 84 -7.33 8.95 3.12
N ALA A 85 -7.68 10.22 3.35
CA ALA A 85 -7.61 11.26 2.33
C ALA A 85 -6.16 11.55 1.92
N ASP A 86 -5.25 11.70 2.89
CA ASP A 86 -3.83 11.98 2.65
C ASP A 86 -3.14 10.83 1.89
N CYS A 87 -3.43 9.58 2.26
CA CYS A 87 -2.91 8.40 1.57
C CYS A 87 -3.38 8.32 0.12
N VAL A 88 -4.66 8.62 -0.17
CA VAL A 88 -5.16 8.65 -1.55
C VAL A 88 -4.44 9.72 -2.36
N TYR A 89 -4.25 10.91 -1.78
CA TYR A 89 -3.53 12.00 -2.43
C TYR A 89 -2.07 11.61 -2.72
N ARG A 90 -1.37 11.08 -1.71
CA ARG A 90 0.01 10.60 -1.86
C ARG A 90 0.13 9.41 -2.84
N ALA A 91 -0.85 8.51 -2.86
CA ALA A 91 -0.86 7.36 -3.75
C ALA A 91 -0.81 7.75 -5.23
N PHE A 92 -1.48 8.84 -5.63
CA PHE A 92 -1.38 9.35 -6.99
C PHE A 92 0.02 9.86 -7.33
N ASP A 93 0.70 10.47 -6.38
CA ASP A 93 2.06 10.95 -6.58
C ASP A 93 3.03 9.81 -6.73
N LEU A 94 2.98 8.82 -5.83
CA LEU A 94 3.78 7.61 -5.89
C LEU A 94 3.54 6.83 -7.19
N ALA A 95 2.27 6.72 -7.61
CA ALA A 95 1.93 6.04 -8.84
C ALA A 95 2.56 6.73 -10.06
N ASP A 96 2.50 8.05 -10.14
CA ASP A 96 3.11 8.82 -11.22
C ASP A 96 4.64 8.77 -11.18
N GLU A 97 5.24 8.91 -10.01
CA GLU A 97 6.69 8.92 -9.79
C GLU A 97 7.33 7.59 -10.18
N TYR A 98 6.76 6.48 -9.71
CA TYR A 98 7.32 5.15 -9.94
C TYR A 98 6.68 4.40 -11.11
N ARG A 99 5.69 4.99 -11.79
CA ARG A 99 4.97 4.36 -12.91
C ARG A 99 4.50 2.95 -12.55
N THR A 100 3.78 2.82 -11.44
CA THR A 100 3.29 1.55 -10.91
C THR A 100 1.92 1.73 -10.27
N PRO A 101 1.07 0.70 -10.19
CA PRO A 101 -0.12 0.76 -9.34
C PRO A 101 0.28 1.00 -7.88
N VAL A 102 -0.57 1.71 -7.14
CA VAL A 102 -0.43 1.93 -5.69
C VAL A 102 -1.74 1.56 -5.01
N MET A 103 -1.68 0.84 -3.91
CA MET A 103 -2.88 0.47 -3.15
C MET A 103 -2.98 1.28 -1.85
N VAL A 104 -4.19 1.75 -1.55
CA VAL A 104 -4.57 2.19 -0.20
C VAL A 104 -5.42 1.08 0.41
N LEU A 105 -4.90 0.45 1.46
CA LEU A 105 -5.52 -0.66 2.16
C LEU A 105 -6.15 -0.17 3.47
N ALA A 106 -7.44 0.12 3.41
CA ALA A 106 -8.27 0.45 4.56
C ALA A 106 -9.11 -0.77 4.98
N ASP A 107 -9.89 -0.64 6.02
CA ASP A 107 -10.81 -1.67 6.49
C ASP A 107 -12.22 -1.12 6.71
N GLY A 108 -13.19 -2.02 6.95
CA GLY A 108 -14.59 -1.65 7.10
C GLY A 108 -14.88 -0.81 8.36
N MET A 109 -14.01 -0.81 9.37
CA MET A 109 -14.12 0.08 10.53
C MET A 109 -13.83 1.52 10.10
N LEU A 110 -12.68 1.74 9.45
CA LEU A 110 -12.29 3.05 8.96
C LEU A 110 -13.27 3.58 7.91
N GLY A 111 -13.79 2.70 7.04
CA GLY A 111 -14.78 3.05 6.02
C GLY A 111 -16.14 3.50 6.56
N GLN A 112 -16.47 3.20 7.83
CA GLN A 112 -17.70 3.60 8.50
C GLN A 112 -17.52 4.76 9.49
N MET A 113 -16.26 5.17 9.76
CA MET A 113 -15.98 6.28 10.67
C MET A 113 -16.33 7.62 10.05
N MET A 114 -16.76 8.54 10.90
CA MET A 114 -16.95 9.96 10.57
C MET A 114 -16.03 10.79 11.45
N GLU A 115 -15.05 11.41 10.83
CA GLU A 115 -14.09 12.32 11.49
C GLU A 115 -13.98 13.60 10.63
N PRO A 116 -13.68 14.77 11.20
CA PRO A 116 -13.41 15.97 10.42
C PRO A 116 -12.16 15.75 9.55
N VAL A 117 -12.24 16.19 8.29
CA VAL A 117 -11.15 16.04 7.32
C VAL A 117 -10.82 17.41 6.71
N VAL A 118 -9.55 17.72 6.67
CA VAL A 118 -9.00 18.83 5.89
C VAL A 118 -8.47 18.24 4.58
N LEU A 119 -9.10 18.59 3.47
CA LEU A 119 -8.64 18.15 2.16
C LEU A 119 -7.36 18.90 1.78
N PRO A 120 -6.37 18.22 1.17
CA PRO A 120 -5.17 18.87 0.69
C PRO A 120 -5.50 19.86 -0.43
N GLU A 121 -4.70 20.91 -0.54
CA GLU A 121 -4.85 21.88 -1.62
C GLU A 121 -4.65 21.23 -3.00
N PRO A 122 -5.44 21.60 -4.01
CA PRO A 122 -5.27 21.11 -5.36
C PRO A 122 -3.87 21.47 -5.90
N LYS A 123 -3.26 20.54 -6.61
CA LYS A 123 -1.97 20.81 -7.28
C LYS A 123 -2.18 21.76 -8.45
N GLU A 124 -1.35 22.78 -8.57
CA GLU A 124 -1.36 23.73 -9.68
C GLU A 124 -0.99 23.06 -11.02
N SER A 125 -0.12 22.05 -10.97
CA SER A 125 0.29 21.27 -12.14
C SER A 125 0.52 19.80 -11.79
N LEU A 126 0.34 18.94 -12.78
CA LEU A 126 0.67 17.51 -12.69
C LEU A 126 1.93 17.22 -13.53
N PRO A 127 2.70 16.16 -13.19
CA PRO A 127 3.86 15.78 -13.96
C PRO A 127 3.48 15.45 -15.42
N GLU A 128 4.33 15.85 -16.36
CA GLU A 128 4.19 15.48 -17.76
C GLU A 128 4.34 13.96 -17.94
N LYS A 129 3.54 13.40 -18.82
CA LYS A 129 3.54 11.97 -19.14
C LYS A 129 3.86 11.74 -20.62
N PRO A 130 5.12 11.91 -21.03
CA PRO A 130 5.52 11.82 -22.43
C PRO A 130 5.29 10.43 -23.03
N TRP A 131 5.19 9.40 -22.21
CA TRP A 131 4.87 8.03 -22.57
C TRP A 131 3.38 7.78 -22.88
N ALA A 132 2.49 8.71 -22.51
CA ALA A 132 1.04 8.52 -22.62
C ALA A 132 0.56 8.50 -24.09
N THR A 133 -0.52 7.75 -24.34
CA THR A 133 -1.12 7.57 -25.66
C THR A 133 -2.07 8.72 -26.01
N THR A 134 -1.58 9.95 -25.94
CA THR A 134 -2.35 11.19 -26.17
C THR A 134 -2.44 11.59 -27.65
N GLY A 135 -2.01 10.72 -28.58
CA GLY A 135 -1.82 11.07 -29.98
C GLY A 135 -0.48 11.77 -30.23
N HIS A 136 -0.01 11.74 -31.46
CA HIS A 136 1.30 12.30 -31.81
C HIS A 136 1.24 13.46 -32.81
N LYS A 137 0.12 13.63 -33.53
CA LYS A 137 -0.10 14.72 -34.51
C LYS A 137 1.07 14.91 -35.51
N GLY A 138 1.76 13.83 -35.86
CA GLY A 138 2.94 13.86 -36.71
C GLY A 138 4.22 14.44 -36.07
N LYS A 139 4.20 14.80 -34.78
CA LYS A 139 5.32 15.49 -34.11
C LYS A 139 6.30 14.54 -33.39
N ARG A 140 5.95 13.30 -33.18
CA ARG A 140 6.76 12.25 -32.53
C ARG A 140 6.38 10.86 -33.04
N ALA A 141 7.14 9.84 -32.67
CA ALA A 141 6.73 8.44 -32.84
C ALA A 141 5.50 8.09 -31.98
N HIS A 142 4.83 7.00 -32.33
CA HIS A 142 3.73 6.46 -31.53
C HIS A 142 4.25 5.96 -30.18
N ASN A 143 3.55 6.32 -29.10
CA ASN A 143 3.71 5.66 -27.83
C ASN A 143 2.91 4.35 -27.82
N ILE A 144 3.53 3.30 -27.34
CA ILE A 144 2.93 1.97 -27.22
C ILE A 144 2.85 1.65 -25.73
N VAL A 145 1.65 1.38 -25.25
CA VAL A 145 1.38 0.91 -23.88
C VAL A 145 0.77 -0.49 -24.01
N ASN A 146 1.50 -1.49 -23.58
CA ASN A 146 1.04 -2.89 -23.61
C ASN A 146 1.76 -3.71 -22.55
N SER A 147 1.24 -4.90 -22.26
CA SER A 147 1.83 -5.88 -21.35
C SER A 147 2.20 -7.19 -22.08
N LEU A 148 2.12 -7.21 -23.40
CA LEU A 148 2.43 -8.39 -24.22
C LEU A 148 3.88 -8.33 -24.70
N TYR A 149 4.69 -9.28 -24.27
CA TYR A 149 6.08 -9.48 -24.69
C TYR A 149 6.25 -10.91 -25.17
N LEU A 150 6.42 -11.10 -26.48
CA LEU A 150 6.43 -12.41 -27.11
C LEU A 150 7.79 -13.13 -27.04
N THR A 151 8.87 -12.39 -26.81
CA THR A 151 10.21 -12.97 -26.66
C THR A 151 10.60 -13.05 -25.19
N ALA A 152 11.20 -14.16 -24.77
CA ALA A 152 11.62 -14.38 -23.39
C ALA A 152 12.59 -13.28 -22.91
N ASP A 153 13.60 -12.97 -23.73
CA ASP A 153 14.63 -11.97 -23.42
C ASP A 153 14.04 -10.57 -23.16
N ALA A 154 13.02 -10.18 -23.94
CA ALA A 154 12.37 -8.88 -23.77
C ALA A 154 11.57 -8.82 -22.45
N LEU A 155 10.89 -9.90 -22.10
CA LEU A 155 10.14 -9.99 -20.84
C LEU A 155 11.07 -10.05 -19.63
N GLU A 156 12.15 -10.82 -19.71
CA GLU A 156 13.16 -10.91 -18.64
C GLU A 156 13.79 -9.55 -18.37
N LYS A 157 14.26 -8.86 -19.41
CA LYS A 157 14.83 -7.52 -19.27
C LYS A 157 13.88 -6.54 -18.59
N LEU A 158 12.61 -6.53 -19.00
CA LEU A 158 11.59 -5.68 -18.41
C LEU A 158 11.36 -5.98 -16.92
N ASN A 159 11.36 -7.26 -16.54
CA ASN A 159 11.22 -7.65 -15.14
C ASN A 159 12.45 -7.22 -14.32
N ILE A 160 13.67 -7.36 -14.85
CA ILE A 160 14.88 -6.86 -14.19
C ILE A 160 14.78 -5.34 -13.95
N GLU A 161 14.44 -4.55 -14.97
CA GLU A 161 14.27 -3.10 -14.85
C GLU A 161 13.20 -2.71 -13.81
N ARG A 162 12.10 -3.50 -13.71
CA ARG A 162 11.08 -3.30 -12.67
C ARG A 162 11.61 -3.59 -11.28
N PHE A 163 12.36 -4.66 -11.10
CA PHE A 163 12.91 -5.02 -9.80
C PHE A 163 13.94 -4.01 -9.34
N GLU A 164 14.76 -3.44 -10.22
CA GLU A 164 15.63 -2.30 -9.90
C GLU A 164 14.82 -1.10 -9.37
N ARG A 165 13.70 -0.78 -10.01
CA ARG A 165 12.77 0.26 -9.54
C ARG A 165 12.14 -0.08 -8.19
N TYR A 166 11.80 -1.35 -7.94
CA TYR A 166 11.27 -1.79 -6.64
C TYR A 166 12.29 -1.66 -5.52
N GLU A 167 13.57 -1.88 -5.78
CA GLU A 167 14.61 -1.61 -4.77
C GLU A 167 14.67 -0.12 -4.41
N VAL A 168 14.57 0.78 -5.39
CA VAL A 168 14.48 2.22 -5.12
C VAL A 168 13.26 2.55 -4.25
N ILE A 169 12.10 1.94 -4.52
CA ILE A 169 10.90 2.12 -3.69
C ILE A 169 11.14 1.57 -2.27
N ARG A 170 11.77 0.41 -2.13
CA ARG A 170 12.10 -0.18 -0.82
C ARG A 170 13.01 0.70 0.01
N GLU A 171 13.95 1.37 -0.61
CA GLU A 171 14.86 2.27 0.09
C GLU A 171 14.18 3.57 0.55
N ASN A 172 13.29 4.13 -0.29
CA ASN A 172 12.80 5.50 -0.13
C ASN A 172 11.43 5.60 0.53
N GLU A 173 10.57 4.58 0.43
CA GLU A 173 9.15 4.69 0.75
C GLU A 173 8.73 3.90 2.00
N GLN A 174 9.67 3.44 2.81
CA GLN A 174 9.34 2.87 4.12
C GLN A 174 8.80 3.97 5.03
N ARG A 175 7.59 3.79 5.55
CA ARG A 175 6.92 4.72 6.47
C ARG A 175 6.35 3.98 7.66
N SER A 176 6.64 4.49 8.84
CA SER A 176 6.09 3.99 10.10
C SER A 176 5.91 5.13 11.10
N GLU A 177 5.12 4.88 12.13
CA GLU A 177 4.98 5.73 13.30
C GLU A 177 5.46 4.96 14.53
N ALA A 178 6.30 5.60 15.33
CA ALA A 178 6.77 5.12 16.61
C ALA A 178 6.00 5.81 17.73
N PHE A 179 5.50 5.05 18.70
CA PHE A 179 4.83 5.59 19.87
C PHE A 179 5.33 4.90 21.13
N MET A 180 5.96 5.66 22.03
CA MET A 180 6.57 5.17 23.29
C MET A 180 7.56 4.02 23.06
N LEU A 181 8.40 4.08 22.01
CA LEU A 181 9.34 3.01 21.67
C LEU A 181 10.70 3.12 22.36
N ASP A 182 11.16 4.30 22.72
CA ASP A 182 12.56 4.56 23.13
C ASP A 182 13.06 3.66 24.27
N ASP A 183 12.19 3.28 25.20
CA ASP A 183 12.51 2.41 26.34
C ASP A 183 11.66 1.13 26.38
N ALA A 184 10.99 0.80 25.26
CA ALA A 184 10.08 -0.31 25.19
C ALA A 184 10.82 -1.66 25.21
N GLU A 185 10.48 -2.52 26.16
CA GLU A 185 10.94 -3.91 26.21
C GLU A 185 10.01 -4.85 25.39
N ILE A 186 8.77 -4.43 25.18
CA ILE A 186 7.79 -5.12 24.33
C ILE A 186 7.35 -4.14 23.26
N VAL A 187 7.45 -4.54 21.99
CA VAL A 187 7.01 -3.74 20.86
C VAL A 187 5.75 -4.37 20.25
N VAL A 188 4.65 -3.64 20.35
CA VAL A 188 3.42 -4.00 19.63
C VAL A 188 3.55 -3.49 18.19
N VAL A 189 3.31 -4.37 17.22
CA VAL A 189 3.26 -4.00 15.79
C VAL A 189 1.82 -4.13 15.32
N ALA A 190 1.23 -3.04 14.84
CA ALA A 190 -0.16 -3.02 14.39
C ALA A 190 -0.36 -1.94 13.31
N PHE A 191 -1.20 -2.21 12.30
CA PHE A 191 -1.52 -1.26 11.24
C PHE A 191 -3.02 -0.92 11.18
N GLY A 192 -3.36 0.14 10.45
CA GLY A 192 -4.75 0.51 10.20
C GLY A 192 -5.56 0.68 11.50
N ALA A 193 -6.81 0.21 11.51
CA ALA A 193 -7.70 0.33 12.68
C ALA A 193 -7.17 -0.40 13.91
N SER A 194 -6.49 -1.54 13.76
CA SER A 194 -5.89 -2.29 14.89
C SER A 194 -4.86 -1.44 15.65
N SER A 195 -4.12 -0.56 14.95
CA SER A 195 -3.13 0.30 15.61
C SER A 195 -3.75 1.32 16.56
N ARG A 196 -4.98 1.77 16.29
CA ARG A 196 -5.71 2.68 17.21
C ARG A 196 -6.04 2.00 18.53
N VAL A 197 -6.52 0.76 18.46
CA VAL A 197 -6.81 -0.04 19.64
C VAL A 197 -5.53 -0.38 20.40
N ALA A 198 -4.49 -0.81 19.68
CA ALA A 198 -3.18 -1.09 20.25
C ALA A 198 -2.58 0.13 20.96
N ARG A 199 -2.73 1.34 20.40
CA ARG A 199 -2.26 2.58 21.03
C ARG A 199 -2.90 2.81 22.40
N SER A 200 -4.20 2.60 22.51
CA SER A 200 -4.90 2.72 23.80
C SER A 200 -4.44 1.65 24.81
N ALA A 201 -4.22 0.42 24.34
CA ALA A 201 -3.70 -0.66 25.17
C ALA A 201 -2.27 -0.37 25.67
N VAL A 202 -1.41 0.22 24.81
CA VAL A 202 -0.06 0.65 25.20
C VAL A 202 -0.11 1.69 26.32
N VAL A 203 -0.99 2.70 26.21
CA VAL A 203 -1.15 3.71 27.27
C VAL A 203 -1.55 3.04 28.60
N ALA A 204 -2.58 2.19 28.58
CA ALA A 204 -3.04 1.50 29.79
C ALA A 204 -1.96 0.60 30.42
N ALA A 205 -1.22 -0.14 29.60
CA ALA A 205 -0.13 -0.99 30.09
C ALA A 205 1.05 -0.16 30.67
N ARG A 206 1.32 1.02 30.11
CA ARG A 206 2.32 1.96 30.65
C ARG A 206 1.91 2.53 32.02
N GLU A 207 0.63 2.77 32.24
CA GLU A 207 0.09 3.18 33.55
C GLU A 207 0.31 2.10 34.60
N GLU A 208 0.35 0.82 34.23
CA GLU A 208 0.69 -0.33 35.08
C GLU A 208 2.21 -0.57 35.20
N GLY A 209 3.05 0.28 34.61
CA GLY A 209 4.51 0.20 34.68
C GLY A 209 5.15 -0.77 33.69
N ILE A 210 4.38 -1.28 32.71
CA ILE A 210 4.90 -2.17 31.66
C ILE A 210 5.59 -1.33 30.55
N LYS A 211 6.85 -1.62 30.27
CA LYS A 211 7.60 -0.96 29.20
C LYS A 211 7.22 -1.51 27.83
N VAL A 212 6.07 -1.06 27.32
CA VAL A 212 5.55 -1.43 26.01
C VAL A 212 5.45 -0.21 25.10
N GLY A 213 5.72 -0.37 23.81
CA GLY A 213 5.55 0.67 22.81
C GLY A 213 4.81 0.14 21.57
N LEU A 214 4.40 1.03 20.67
CA LEU A 214 3.74 0.69 19.42
C LEU A 214 4.61 1.13 18.26
N LEU A 215 4.88 0.22 17.34
CA LEU A 215 5.36 0.49 16.00
C LEU A 215 4.22 0.26 15.01
N ARG A 216 3.80 1.31 14.33
CA ARG A 216 2.72 1.28 13.35
C ARG A 216 3.30 1.37 11.92
N PRO A 217 3.30 0.29 11.13
CA PRO A 217 3.53 0.40 9.70
C PRO A 217 2.47 1.29 9.04
N ILE A 218 2.91 2.31 8.30
CA ILE A 218 2.08 3.14 7.41
C ILE A 218 2.17 2.58 6.01
N THR A 219 3.36 2.12 5.58
CA THR A 219 3.52 1.29 4.39
C THR A 219 3.57 -0.18 4.78
N LEU A 220 2.80 -1.01 4.06
CA LEU A 220 2.83 -2.47 4.22
C LEU A 220 3.68 -3.12 3.14
N TRP A 221 3.80 -2.46 2.01
CA TRP A 221 4.87 -2.69 1.03
C TRP A 221 5.33 -1.32 0.50
N PRO A 222 6.63 -0.99 0.56
CA PRO A 222 7.65 -1.76 1.28
C PRO A 222 7.37 -1.77 2.78
N PHE A 223 7.63 -2.90 3.42
CA PHE A 223 7.50 -3.01 4.87
C PHE A 223 8.62 -2.21 5.56
N PRO A 224 8.37 -1.50 6.67
CA PRO A 224 9.35 -0.66 7.33
C PRO A 224 10.34 -1.48 8.17
N THR A 225 11.15 -2.30 7.52
CA THR A 225 12.13 -3.20 8.15
C THR A 225 13.15 -2.45 9.00
N LYS A 226 13.59 -1.28 8.55
CA LYS A 226 14.52 -0.44 9.33
C LYS A 226 13.99 -0.10 10.72
N ALA A 227 12.70 0.23 10.82
CA ALA A 227 12.10 0.56 12.12
C ALA A 227 11.99 -0.67 13.05
N ILE A 228 11.80 -1.87 12.48
CA ILE A 228 11.86 -3.13 13.25
C ILE A 228 13.29 -3.39 13.72
N GLU A 229 14.28 -3.28 12.83
CA GLU A 229 15.70 -3.48 13.13
C GLU A 229 16.18 -2.51 14.23
N ASP A 230 15.81 -1.25 14.17
CA ASP A 230 16.13 -0.26 15.19
C ASP A 230 15.56 -0.66 16.56
N ALA A 231 14.33 -1.15 16.59
CA ALA A 231 13.66 -1.60 17.81
C ALA A 231 14.28 -2.88 18.39
N LEU A 232 14.91 -3.74 17.58
CA LEU A 232 15.60 -4.95 18.05
C LEU A 232 16.75 -4.65 19.02
N SER A 233 17.32 -3.45 18.97
CA SER A 233 18.43 -3.05 19.84
C SER A 233 18.07 -3.06 21.34
N HIS A 234 16.79 -2.93 21.69
CA HIS A 234 16.31 -2.83 23.07
C HIS A 234 15.06 -3.69 23.37
N ALA A 235 14.31 -4.10 22.37
CA ALA A 235 13.12 -4.91 22.54
C ALA A 235 13.47 -6.36 22.89
N LYS A 236 12.72 -6.91 23.86
CA LYS A 236 12.81 -8.33 24.26
C LYS A 236 11.78 -9.20 23.52
N ALA A 237 10.68 -8.58 23.06
CA ALA A 237 9.60 -9.28 22.36
C ALA A 237 8.85 -8.33 21.42
N PHE A 238 8.36 -8.92 20.31
CA PHE A 238 7.44 -8.29 19.39
C PHE A 238 6.07 -8.98 19.45
N LEU A 239 5.01 -8.19 19.45
CA LEU A 239 3.63 -8.68 19.45
C LEU A 239 2.89 -8.11 18.24
N SER A 240 2.63 -8.93 17.23
CA SER A 240 1.80 -8.53 16.08
C SER A 240 0.32 -8.53 16.49
N VAL A 241 -0.38 -7.42 16.25
CA VAL A 241 -1.82 -7.25 16.52
C VAL A 241 -2.53 -6.91 15.22
N GLU A 242 -3.33 -7.86 14.74
CA GLU A 242 -3.99 -7.77 13.42
C GLU A 242 -5.35 -8.49 13.43
N MET A 243 -6.30 -8.00 12.62
CA MET A 243 -7.65 -8.58 12.53
C MET A 243 -7.70 -9.70 11.47
N ASN A 244 -6.84 -10.72 11.62
CA ASN A 244 -6.76 -11.92 10.79
C ASN A 244 -6.09 -13.06 11.58
N MET A 245 -5.75 -14.16 10.91
CA MET A 245 -5.16 -15.35 11.53
C MET A 245 -3.61 -15.35 11.49
N GLY A 246 -3.00 -14.17 11.32
CA GLY A 246 -1.55 -14.00 11.26
C GLY A 246 -1.06 -13.91 9.80
N GLN A 247 -0.91 -12.70 9.31
CA GLN A 247 -0.36 -12.41 7.97
C GLN A 247 0.80 -11.40 8.04
N MET A 248 0.60 -10.26 8.72
CA MET A 248 1.67 -9.28 8.92
C MET A 248 2.80 -9.83 9.80
N VAL A 249 2.49 -10.73 10.70
CA VAL A 249 3.48 -11.37 11.58
C VAL A 249 4.64 -12.02 10.81
N ASP A 250 4.41 -12.44 9.56
CA ASP A 250 5.47 -13.01 8.71
C ASP A 250 6.51 -11.96 8.27
N ASP A 251 6.10 -10.69 8.15
CA ASP A 251 7.01 -9.59 7.84
C ASP A 251 7.67 -8.99 9.10
N VAL A 252 7.10 -9.23 10.28
CA VAL A 252 7.69 -8.85 11.58
C VAL A 252 8.78 -9.81 12.02
N ARG A 253 8.74 -11.08 11.57
CA ARG A 253 9.73 -12.13 11.88
C ARG A 253 11.02 -11.99 11.10
#